data_fb2dfc49ef811448de475a166fed3169
#
_entry.id   fb2dfc49ef811448de475a166fed3169
#
_cell.length_a   1.000
_cell.length_b   1.000
_cell.length_c   1.000
_cell.angle_alpha   90.00
_cell.angle_beta   90.00
_cell.angle_gamma   90.00
#
_symmetry.space_group_name_H-M   'P 1'
#
loop_
_entity.id
_entity.type
_entity.pdbx_description
1 polymer ?
#
loop_
_entity_poly.entity_id
_entity_poly.type
_entity_poly.pdbx_seq_one_letter_code
_entity_poly.pdbx_strand_id
1 'polypeptide(L)'
;MILYRFMSREELRRLKAGQTLINESKHKGFRTESRGFCFTPDEPAQAIHWLSGNIDTDVCVKMEVQDGAFRKTRAWYRDPEKDLPDGLPTNADDVAGMWRTEYCTTRYSLRQVAILDVSTEYANIPGIKETQALMRALGYRRNQA
;
A
#
# COMPACT_ATOMS: atom_id res chain seq x y z
N MET A 1 12.79 -6.01 -7.32
CA MET A 1 11.98 -4.77 -7.51
C MET A 1 11.95 -3.95 -6.23
N ILE A 2 11.76 -2.65 -6.36
CA ILE A 2 11.64 -1.76 -5.21
C ILE A 2 10.17 -1.64 -4.83
N LEU A 3 9.86 -1.92 -3.57
CA LEU A 3 8.53 -1.73 -3.01
C LEU A 3 8.63 -0.93 -1.71
N TYR A 4 7.52 -0.30 -1.34
CA TYR A 4 7.38 0.47 -0.11
C TYR A 4 6.27 -0.12 0.73
N ARG A 5 6.46 -0.09 2.06
CA ARG A 5 5.44 -0.50 3.00
C ARG A 5 5.41 0.45 4.18
N PHE A 6 4.22 0.94 4.50
CA PHE A 6 3.96 1.64 5.76
C PHE A 6 3.66 0.61 6.83
N MET A 7 4.30 0.73 7.97
CA MET A 7 4.15 -0.25 9.05
C MET A 7 4.35 0.38 10.42
N SER A 8 4.00 -0.39 11.44
CA SER A 8 4.30 -0.03 12.82
C SER A 8 5.79 -0.23 13.12
N ARG A 9 6.26 0.43 14.18
CA ARG A 9 7.62 0.22 14.69
C ARG A 9 7.83 -1.22 15.16
N GLU A 10 6.78 -1.83 15.70
CA GLU A 10 6.82 -3.22 16.15
C GLU A 10 7.02 -4.19 14.99
N GLU A 11 6.31 -4.00 13.88
CA GLU A 11 6.51 -4.83 12.69
C GLU A 11 7.96 -4.71 12.20
N LEU A 12 8.48 -3.49 12.10
CA LEU A 12 9.87 -3.26 11.69
C LEU A 12 10.86 -3.93 12.62
N ARG A 13 10.65 -3.83 13.94
CA ARG A 13 11.51 -4.46 14.93
C ARG A 13 11.57 -5.97 14.74
N ARG A 14 10.41 -6.60 14.56
CA ARG A 14 10.31 -8.04 14.35
C ARG A 14 10.98 -8.48 13.04
N LEU A 15 10.78 -7.69 11.97
CA LEU A 15 11.40 -7.96 10.68
C LEU A 15 12.93 -7.89 10.80
N LYS A 16 13.47 -6.84 11.43
CA LYS A 16 14.91 -6.69 11.66
C LYS A 16 15.50 -7.79 12.54
N ALA A 17 14.71 -8.34 13.45
CA ALA A 17 15.11 -9.45 14.30
C ALA A 17 15.16 -10.80 13.54
N GLY A 18 14.81 -10.80 12.25
CA GLY A 18 14.84 -12.01 11.43
C GLY A 18 13.61 -12.90 11.57
N GLN A 19 12.55 -12.40 12.19
CA GLN A 19 11.32 -13.18 12.34
C GLN A 19 10.57 -13.27 11.01
N THR A 20 9.85 -14.37 10.82
CA THR A 20 8.85 -14.49 9.77
C THR A 20 7.55 -13.88 10.28
N LEU A 21 7.09 -12.83 9.60
CA LEU A 21 5.85 -12.16 9.93
C LEU A 21 4.68 -12.87 9.24
N ILE A 22 3.59 -13.08 9.95
CA ILE A 22 2.42 -13.82 9.45
C ILE A 22 1.17 -12.97 9.65
N ASN A 23 0.40 -12.81 8.58
CA ASN A 23 -0.91 -12.15 8.61
C ASN A 23 -1.83 -12.88 7.63
N GLU A 24 -2.63 -13.78 8.16
CA GLU A 24 -3.56 -14.61 7.38
C GLU A 24 -5.03 -14.23 7.64
N SER A 25 -5.27 -13.08 8.25
CA SER A 25 -6.63 -12.59 8.53
C SER A 25 -7.39 -12.32 7.24
N LYS A 26 -8.61 -12.82 7.15
CA LYS A 26 -9.51 -12.63 6.01
C LYS A 26 -10.44 -11.45 6.25
N HIS A 27 -10.73 -10.70 5.20
CA HIS A 27 -11.78 -9.69 5.26
C HIS A 27 -13.15 -10.33 5.30
N LYS A 28 -14.00 -9.86 6.22
CA LYS A 28 -15.39 -10.32 6.28
C LYS A 28 -16.15 -9.85 5.03
N GLY A 29 -16.85 -10.76 4.39
CA GLY A 29 -17.89 -10.46 3.41
C GLY A 29 -17.47 -10.27 1.97
N PHE A 30 -16.22 -9.92 1.68
CA PHE A 30 -15.81 -9.57 0.32
C PHE A 30 -14.69 -10.42 -0.26
N ARG A 31 -13.91 -11.11 0.55
CA ARG A 31 -12.74 -11.85 0.11
C ARG A 31 -12.68 -13.21 0.76
N THR A 32 -12.40 -14.21 -0.04
CA THR A 32 -12.11 -15.55 0.43
C THR A 32 -10.64 -15.71 0.80
N GLU A 33 -9.77 -14.83 0.28
CA GLU A 33 -8.33 -14.84 0.51
C GLU A 33 -7.89 -13.67 1.36
N SER A 34 -6.91 -13.89 2.24
CA SER A 34 -6.25 -12.82 2.96
C SER A 34 -5.35 -12.03 2.02
N ARG A 35 -5.40 -10.69 2.09
CA ARG A 35 -4.38 -9.86 1.45
C ARG A 35 -3.08 -9.85 2.25
N GLY A 36 -3.17 -10.06 3.56
CA GLY A 36 -2.02 -10.04 4.44
C GLY A 36 -1.32 -8.70 4.47
N PHE A 37 -0.03 -8.74 4.24
CA PHE A 37 0.82 -7.55 4.15
C PHE A 37 0.78 -7.00 2.73
N CYS A 38 0.58 -5.69 2.60
CA CYS A 38 0.49 -5.00 1.31
C CYS A 38 1.68 -4.06 1.11
N PHE A 39 2.21 -4.07 -0.10
CA PHE A 39 3.38 -3.31 -0.53
C PHE A 39 3.02 -2.56 -1.81
N THR A 40 3.59 -1.38 -2.00
CA THR A 40 3.33 -0.59 -3.19
C THR A 40 4.61 -0.27 -3.96
N PRO A 41 4.57 -0.28 -5.30
CA PRO A 41 5.68 0.22 -6.12
C PRO A 41 5.71 1.75 -6.19
N ASP A 42 4.65 2.42 -5.74
CA ASP A 42 4.55 3.88 -5.80
C ASP A 42 5.41 4.55 -4.73
N GLU A 43 5.97 5.70 -5.06
CA GLU A 43 6.65 6.54 -4.10
C GLU A 43 5.72 6.88 -2.92
N PRO A 44 6.25 6.94 -1.69
CA PRO A 44 5.42 7.11 -0.49
C PRO A 44 4.54 8.36 -0.52
N ALA A 45 5.03 9.47 -1.07
CA ALA A 45 4.27 10.70 -1.16
C ALA A 45 2.99 10.55 -2.00
N GLN A 46 3.00 9.67 -2.99
CA GLN A 46 1.81 9.34 -3.79
C GLN A 46 1.01 8.22 -3.17
N ALA A 47 1.70 7.19 -2.68
CA ALA A 47 1.06 5.99 -2.13
C ALA A 47 0.14 6.32 -0.95
N ILE A 48 0.47 7.32 -0.15
CA ILE A 48 -0.31 7.71 1.02
C ILE A 48 -1.76 8.06 0.68
N HIS A 49 -2.02 8.51 -0.55
CA HIS A 49 -3.38 8.84 -1.02
C HIS A 49 -4.21 7.60 -1.35
N TRP A 50 -3.56 6.45 -1.58
CA TRP A 50 -4.21 5.21 -2.01
C TRP A 50 -4.45 4.23 -0.87
N LEU A 51 -3.87 4.48 0.30
CA LEU A 51 -3.84 3.53 1.38
C LEU A 51 -5.17 3.44 2.13
N SER A 52 -5.38 2.31 2.80
CA SER A 52 -6.51 2.13 3.70
C SER A 52 -6.39 3.04 4.92
N GLY A 53 -7.52 3.61 5.39
CA GLY A 53 -7.54 4.50 6.54
C GLY A 53 -7.15 3.86 7.89
N ASN A 54 -6.98 2.54 7.93
CA ASN A 54 -6.64 1.80 9.15
C ASN A 54 -5.28 1.11 9.02
N ILE A 55 -4.27 1.87 8.62
CA ILE A 55 -2.90 1.40 8.54
C ILE A 55 -2.01 2.12 9.53
N ASP A 56 -0.94 1.45 9.92
CA ASP A 56 0.13 2.08 10.67
C ASP A 56 1.03 2.87 9.72
N THR A 57 1.36 4.09 10.08
CA THR A 57 2.26 4.97 9.32
C THR A 57 3.47 5.40 10.12
N ASP A 58 3.77 4.71 11.21
CA ASP A 58 4.90 5.05 12.08
C ASP A 58 6.21 5.13 11.32
N VAL A 59 6.40 4.19 10.41
CA VAL A 59 7.56 4.15 9.51
C VAL A 59 7.10 3.77 8.12
N CYS A 60 7.84 4.26 7.10
CA CYS A 60 7.73 3.80 5.73
C CYS A 60 9.06 3.14 5.36
N VAL A 61 9.01 1.90 4.94
CA VAL A 61 10.20 1.10 4.64
C VAL A 61 10.32 0.88 3.15
N LYS A 62 11.46 1.29 2.60
CA LYS A 62 11.84 1.00 1.23
C LYS A 62 12.58 -0.32 1.21
N MET A 63 12.16 -1.21 0.34
CA MET A 63 12.69 -2.57 0.27
C MET A 63 13.03 -2.98 -1.14
N GLU A 64 14.08 -3.76 -1.28
CA GLU A 64 14.31 -4.60 -2.45
C GLU A 64 13.61 -5.93 -2.20
N VAL A 65 12.74 -6.33 -3.11
CA VAL A 65 11.95 -7.56 -2.99
C VAL A 65 12.27 -8.48 -4.16
N GLN A 66 12.46 -9.77 -3.88
CA GLN A 66 12.70 -10.77 -4.93
C GLN A 66 11.52 -10.77 -5.91
N ASP A 67 11.83 -10.83 -7.21
CA ASP A 67 10.81 -10.90 -8.24
C ASP A 67 9.96 -12.17 -8.07
N GLY A 68 8.65 -11.98 -8.13
CA GLY A 68 7.70 -13.08 -7.98
C GLY A 68 7.46 -13.55 -6.54
N ALA A 69 8.10 -12.94 -5.54
CA ALA A 69 7.91 -13.33 -4.15
C ALA A 69 6.51 -13.02 -3.63
N PHE A 70 5.92 -11.91 -4.10
CA PHE A 70 4.62 -11.44 -3.63
C PHE A 70 3.60 -11.46 -4.77
N ARG A 71 2.35 -11.65 -4.40
CA ARG A 71 1.24 -11.68 -5.36
C ARG A 71 0.88 -10.27 -5.80
N LYS A 72 0.87 -10.03 -7.11
CA LYS A 72 0.43 -8.76 -7.69
C LYS A 72 -1.09 -8.66 -7.64
N THR A 73 -1.60 -7.55 -7.12
CA THR A 73 -3.04 -7.28 -7.02
C THR A 73 -3.36 -5.86 -7.48
N ARG A 74 -4.63 -5.61 -7.75
CA ARG A 74 -5.14 -4.29 -8.08
C ARG A 74 -5.90 -3.74 -6.88
N ALA A 75 -5.51 -2.56 -6.42
CA ALA A 75 -6.07 -1.98 -5.20
C ALA A 75 -7.14 -0.93 -5.48
N TRP A 76 -6.85 0.01 -6.37
CA TRP A 76 -7.73 1.11 -6.70
C TRP A 76 -7.93 1.21 -8.21
N TYR A 77 -9.12 1.66 -8.60
CA TYR A 77 -9.46 1.95 -9.99
C TYR A 77 -10.09 3.34 -10.07
N ARG A 78 -9.74 4.10 -11.09
CA ARG A 78 -10.36 5.38 -11.40
C ARG A 78 -11.08 5.30 -12.73
N ASP A 79 -12.30 5.82 -12.77
CA ASP A 79 -13.05 5.98 -14.01
C ASP A 79 -12.36 7.03 -14.90
N PRO A 80 -11.89 6.67 -16.11
CA PRO A 80 -11.19 7.60 -17.00
C PRO A 80 -12.07 8.74 -17.51
N GLU A 81 -13.41 8.59 -17.44
CA GLU A 81 -14.35 9.63 -17.88
C GLU A 81 -14.51 10.77 -16.87
N LYS A 82 -13.98 10.61 -15.65
CA LYS A 82 -14.07 11.64 -14.62
C LYS A 82 -12.84 12.53 -14.61
N ASP A 83 -13.08 13.85 -14.59
CA ASP A 83 -12.00 14.82 -14.43
C ASP A 83 -11.41 14.77 -13.03
N LEU A 84 -10.11 15.00 -12.93
CA LEU A 84 -9.44 15.19 -11.65
C LEU A 84 -9.45 16.68 -11.29
N PRO A 85 -9.76 17.02 -10.04
CA PRO A 85 -9.57 18.40 -9.58
C PRO A 85 -8.08 18.75 -9.58
N ASP A 86 -7.80 20.03 -9.79
CA ASP A 86 -6.44 20.56 -9.73
C ASP A 86 -5.84 20.35 -8.34
N GLY A 87 -4.53 20.12 -8.33
CA GLY A 87 -3.76 20.02 -7.09
C GLY A 87 -3.72 18.64 -6.43
N LEU A 88 -4.39 17.65 -6.99
CA LEU A 88 -4.21 16.28 -6.51
C LEU A 88 -2.91 15.70 -7.05
N PRO A 89 -2.14 14.99 -6.21
CA PRO A 89 -0.98 14.23 -6.68
C PRO A 89 -1.46 13.09 -7.59
N THR A 90 -1.08 13.15 -8.85
CA THR A 90 -1.39 12.11 -9.82
C THR A 90 -0.13 11.70 -10.56
N ASN A 91 -0.15 10.50 -11.09
CA ASN A 91 0.87 10.04 -12.03
C ASN A 91 0.21 9.69 -13.38
N ALA A 92 1.01 9.26 -14.34
CA ALA A 92 0.51 8.94 -15.68
C ALA A 92 -0.57 7.85 -15.67
N ASP A 93 -0.48 6.90 -14.75
CA ASP A 93 -1.46 5.82 -14.63
C ASP A 93 -2.81 6.34 -14.16
N ASP A 94 -2.81 7.32 -13.24
CA ASP A 94 -4.04 7.96 -12.78
C ASP A 94 -4.76 8.67 -13.91
N VAL A 95 -3.99 9.38 -14.73
CA VAL A 95 -4.53 10.10 -15.90
C VAL A 95 -5.14 9.12 -16.90
N ALA A 96 -4.52 7.97 -17.07
CA ALA A 96 -5.02 6.93 -17.94
C ALA A 96 -6.19 6.12 -17.35
N GLY A 97 -6.59 6.40 -16.12
CA GLY A 97 -7.66 5.65 -15.46
C GLY A 97 -7.25 4.24 -15.07
N MET A 98 -5.98 4.03 -14.85
CA MET A 98 -5.43 2.70 -14.60
C MET A 98 -5.67 2.24 -13.16
N TRP A 99 -5.56 0.94 -12.98
CA TRP A 99 -5.54 0.34 -11.65
C TRP A 99 -4.24 0.71 -10.91
N ARG A 100 -4.39 1.06 -9.65
CA ARG A 100 -3.23 1.14 -8.75
C ARG A 100 -2.82 -0.26 -8.34
N THR A 101 -1.54 -0.55 -8.44
CA THR A 101 -1.00 -1.89 -8.17
C THR A 101 -0.53 -1.99 -6.72
N GLU A 102 -0.85 -3.11 -6.09
CA GLU A 102 -0.26 -3.54 -4.83
C GLU A 102 0.33 -4.93 -5.00
N TYR A 103 1.31 -5.24 -4.16
CA TYR A 103 1.87 -6.58 -4.02
C TYR A 103 1.57 -7.07 -2.61
N CYS A 104 1.07 -8.28 -2.48
CA CYS A 104 0.58 -8.80 -1.22
C CYS A 104 1.18 -10.16 -0.90
N THR A 105 1.37 -10.41 0.38
CA THR A 105 1.76 -11.73 0.90
C THR A 105 1.19 -11.91 2.29
N THR A 106 0.90 -13.15 2.65
CA THR A 106 0.48 -13.49 4.01
C THR A 106 1.65 -13.76 4.95
N ARG A 107 2.84 -13.94 4.39
CA ARG A 107 4.06 -14.23 5.15
C ARG A 107 5.26 -13.59 4.48
N TYR A 108 6.13 -12.97 5.24
CA TYR A 108 7.41 -12.49 4.73
C TYR A 108 8.46 -12.35 5.82
N SER A 109 9.70 -12.36 5.40
CA SER A 109 10.87 -12.19 6.25
C SER A 109 12.01 -11.58 5.44
N LEU A 110 13.15 -11.38 6.07
CA LEU A 110 14.36 -10.92 5.39
C LEU A 110 14.90 -11.92 4.34
N ARG A 111 14.26 -13.09 4.20
CA ARG A 111 14.55 -14.01 3.09
C ARG A 111 14.00 -13.51 1.75
N GLN A 112 12.89 -12.76 1.79
CA GLN A 112 12.24 -12.25 0.58
C GLN A 112 12.58 -10.78 0.32
N VAL A 113 12.92 -10.03 1.35
CA VAL A 113 13.14 -8.58 1.26
C VAL A 113 14.47 -8.16 1.86
N ALA A 114 15.03 -7.09 1.32
CA ALA A 114 16.16 -6.39 1.94
C ALA A 114 15.70 -4.97 2.25
N ILE A 115 15.92 -4.51 3.48
CA ILE A 115 15.59 -3.15 3.89
C ILE A 115 16.64 -2.21 3.32
N LEU A 116 16.20 -1.23 2.51
CA LEU A 116 17.08 -0.23 1.90
C LEU A 116 17.07 1.09 2.66
N ASP A 117 15.91 1.49 3.16
CA ASP A 117 15.75 2.75 3.87
C ASP A 117 14.51 2.70 4.77
N VAL A 118 14.53 3.49 5.85
CA VAL A 118 13.41 3.66 6.78
C VAL A 118 13.17 5.15 6.96
N SER A 119 11.94 5.59 6.72
CA SER A 119 11.53 6.98 6.88
C SER A 119 10.45 7.11 7.94
N THR A 120 10.55 8.14 8.77
CA THR A 120 9.50 8.55 9.72
C THR A 120 8.71 9.75 9.24
N GLU A 121 8.98 10.22 8.02
CA GLU A 121 8.40 11.44 7.46
C GLU A 121 6.88 11.44 7.44
N TYR A 122 6.27 10.27 7.31
CA TYR A 122 4.83 10.09 7.20
C TYR A 122 4.17 9.68 8.53
N ALA A 123 4.92 9.67 9.63
CA ALA A 123 4.38 9.29 10.92
C ALA A 123 3.27 10.27 11.35
N ASN A 124 2.16 9.73 11.81
CA ASN A 124 1.03 10.50 12.35
C ASN A 124 0.46 11.55 11.38
N ILE A 125 0.46 11.27 10.07
CA ILE A 125 -0.15 12.17 9.09
C ILE A 125 -1.65 12.24 9.37
N PRO A 126 -2.18 13.44 9.69
CA PRO A 126 -3.62 13.63 9.79
C PRO A 126 -4.26 13.58 8.40
N GLY A 127 -5.50 13.14 8.32
CA GLY A 127 -6.29 13.28 7.11
C GLY A 127 -6.19 12.14 6.10
N ILE A 128 -5.60 10.99 6.44
CA ILE A 128 -5.62 9.82 5.53
C ILE A 128 -7.06 9.44 5.18
N LYS A 129 -7.94 9.39 6.18
CA LYS A 129 -9.35 9.04 5.95
C LYS A 129 -10.06 10.08 5.09
N GLU A 130 -9.78 11.36 5.34
CA GLU A 130 -10.32 12.46 4.56
C GLU A 130 -9.81 12.42 3.12
N THR A 131 -8.52 12.15 2.93
CA THR A 131 -7.93 11.99 1.59
C THR A 131 -8.60 10.85 0.84
N GLN A 132 -8.83 9.71 1.49
CA GLN A 132 -9.51 8.58 0.88
C GLN A 132 -10.98 8.86 0.58
N ALA A 133 -11.67 9.61 1.43
CA ALA A 133 -13.03 10.04 1.16
C ALA A 133 -13.06 10.93 -0.09
N LEU A 134 -12.09 11.84 -0.23
CA LEU A 134 -11.94 12.65 -1.43
C LEU A 134 -11.68 11.78 -2.66
N MET A 135 -10.78 10.81 -2.56
CA MET A 135 -10.49 9.89 -3.65
C MET A 135 -11.75 9.17 -4.14
N ARG A 136 -12.60 8.70 -3.23
CA ARG A 136 -13.88 8.07 -3.58
C ARG A 136 -14.83 9.06 -4.25
N ALA A 137 -14.90 10.28 -3.74
CA ALA A 137 -15.73 11.33 -4.34
C ALA A 137 -15.30 11.66 -5.77
N LEU A 138 -14.02 11.46 -6.09
CA LEU A 138 -13.45 11.68 -7.43
C LEU A 138 -13.59 10.46 -8.34
N GLY A 139 -14.22 9.40 -7.88
CA GLY A 139 -14.47 8.21 -8.69
C GLY A 139 -13.46 7.08 -8.52
N TYR A 140 -12.52 7.19 -7.61
CA TYR A 140 -11.68 6.05 -7.24
C TYR A 140 -12.44 5.11 -6.33
N ARG A 141 -12.18 3.84 -6.46
CA ARG A 141 -12.77 2.80 -5.62
C ARG A 141 -11.77 1.69 -5.35
N ARG A 142 -11.89 1.09 -4.16
CA ARG A 142 -11.10 -0.09 -3.82
C ARG A 142 -11.58 -1.29 -4.62
N ASN A 143 -10.64 -2.12 -5.04
CA ASN A 143 -10.95 -3.42 -5.62
C ASN A 143 -11.46 -4.34 -4.51
N GLN A 144 -12.69 -4.85 -4.68
CA GLN A 144 -13.34 -5.73 -3.71
C GLN A 144 -13.34 -7.19 -4.13
N ALA A 145 -12.84 -7.48 -5.29
CA ALA A 145 -12.76 -8.84 -5.80
C ALA A 145 -11.54 -9.60 -5.24
#